data_641c347da15c1b33155c6fdda110831a
#
_entry.id   641c347da15c1b33155c6fdda110831a
#
_cell.length_a   1.000
_cell.length_b   1.000
_cell.length_c   1.000
_cell.angle_alpha   90.00
_cell.angle_beta   90.00
_cell.angle_gamma   90.00
#
_symmetry.space_group_name_H-M   'P 1'
#
loop_
_entity.id
_entity.type
_entity.pdbx_description
1 polymer ?
#
loop_
_entity_poly.entity_id
_entity_poly.type
_entity_poly.pdbx_seq_one_letter_code
_entity_poly.pdbx_strand_id
1 'polypeptide(L)'
;MPAPELLAAVTATYEIWMRTVDLLEPSLTRHGLTPATFQALWVIDPEESPPSMKVVAERLHCNAPNLTFMTNQLIDRGLVERATDPADRRSRVMVLTAKGRQVRAEVIQAALEGSPLAVLTDDELRQLITLLSRSL
;
A
#
# COMPACT_ATOMS: atom_id res chain seq x y z
N MET A 1 -30.02 12.64 -1.69
CA MET A 1 -29.81 11.58 -0.66
C MET A 1 -29.08 10.42 -1.31
N PRO A 2 -27.95 9.99 -0.75
CA PRO A 2 -27.29 8.79 -1.25
C PRO A 2 -28.17 7.56 -1.00
N ALA A 3 -28.03 6.55 -1.86
CA ALA A 3 -28.69 5.27 -1.62
C ALA A 3 -28.21 4.67 -0.30
N PRO A 4 -29.09 4.14 0.56
CA PRO A 4 -28.70 3.56 1.83
C PRO A 4 -27.65 2.45 1.70
N GLU A 5 -27.76 1.64 0.66
CA GLU A 5 -26.82 0.56 0.38
C GLU A 5 -25.43 1.10 0.01
N LEU A 6 -25.36 2.18 -0.77
CA LEU A 6 -24.09 2.82 -1.11
C LEU A 6 -23.41 3.38 0.12
N LEU A 7 -24.17 4.08 0.97
CA LEU A 7 -23.63 4.62 2.22
C LEU A 7 -23.10 3.49 3.12
N ALA A 8 -23.85 2.41 3.27
CA ALA A 8 -23.46 1.27 4.09
C ALA A 8 -22.19 0.61 3.55
N ALA A 9 -22.08 0.43 2.24
CA ALA A 9 -20.91 -0.17 1.61
C ALA A 9 -19.66 0.70 1.78
N VAL A 10 -19.77 2.01 1.56
CA VAL A 10 -18.67 2.95 1.77
C VAL A 10 -18.24 2.98 3.24
N THR A 11 -19.20 3.04 4.15
CA THR A 11 -18.92 3.03 5.59
C THR A 11 -18.22 1.75 6.03
N ALA A 12 -18.67 0.59 5.57
CA ALA A 12 -18.05 -0.69 5.88
C ALA A 12 -16.62 -0.78 5.35
N THR A 13 -16.38 -0.33 4.11
CA THR A 13 -15.06 -0.30 3.51
C THR A 13 -14.11 0.59 4.32
N TYR A 14 -14.57 1.77 4.71
CA TYR A 14 -13.78 2.69 5.55
C TYR A 14 -13.47 2.08 6.91
N GLU A 15 -14.44 1.46 7.57
CA GLU A 15 -14.25 0.84 8.88
C GLU A 15 -13.24 -0.31 8.82
N ILE A 16 -13.30 -1.15 7.80
CA ILE A 16 -12.33 -2.23 7.59
C ILE A 16 -10.93 -1.67 7.47
N TRP A 17 -10.74 -0.62 6.69
CA TRP A 17 -9.44 0.03 6.53
C TRP A 17 -8.94 0.62 7.85
N MET A 18 -9.79 1.33 8.58
CA MET A 18 -9.43 1.93 9.87
C MET A 18 -8.99 0.89 10.88
N ARG A 19 -9.72 -0.22 10.98
CA ARG A 19 -9.34 -1.33 11.87
C ARG A 19 -8.03 -1.98 11.46
N THR A 20 -7.81 -2.13 10.17
CA THR A 20 -6.55 -2.68 9.66
C THR A 20 -5.37 -1.79 10.03
N VAL A 21 -5.49 -0.47 9.85
CA VAL A 21 -4.44 0.49 10.21
C VAL A 21 -4.15 0.46 11.71
N ASP A 22 -5.19 0.42 12.55
CA ASP A 22 -5.01 0.36 14.01
C ASP A 22 -4.23 -0.89 14.43
N LEU A 23 -4.53 -2.03 13.82
CA LEU A 23 -3.85 -3.29 14.12
C LEU A 23 -2.39 -3.30 13.65
N LEU A 24 -2.06 -2.47 12.67
CA LEU A 24 -0.70 -2.37 12.14
C LEU A 24 0.23 -1.50 12.98
N GLU A 25 -0.28 -0.67 13.86
CA GLU A 25 0.51 0.32 14.58
C GLU A 25 1.75 -0.27 15.27
N PRO A 26 1.69 -1.38 16.04
CA PRO A 26 2.89 -1.96 16.65
C PRO A 26 3.94 -2.39 15.61
N SER A 27 3.52 -2.99 14.51
CA SER A 27 4.41 -3.41 13.44
C SER A 27 5.04 -2.23 12.71
N LEU A 28 4.25 -1.19 12.43
CA LEU A 28 4.75 0.05 11.82
C LEU A 28 5.80 0.71 12.71
N THR A 29 5.50 0.87 13.99
CA THR A 29 6.42 1.46 14.96
C THR A 29 7.73 0.69 15.04
N ARG A 30 7.67 -0.63 15.05
CA ARG A 30 8.86 -1.50 15.09
C ARG A 30 9.79 -1.22 13.91
N HIS A 31 9.24 -0.97 12.74
CA HIS A 31 10.02 -0.70 11.53
C HIS A 31 10.23 0.79 11.26
N GLY A 32 9.79 1.65 12.16
CA GLY A 32 9.91 3.10 12.02
C GLY A 32 9.08 3.66 10.86
N LEU A 33 7.96 3.03 10.55
CA LEU A 33 7.04 3.44 9.49
C LEU A 33 5.85 4.19 10.06
N THR A 34 5.29 5.08 9.23
CA THR A 34 3.97 5.66 9.41
C THR A 34 2.98 4.95 8.48
N PRO A 35 1.67 5.10 8.67
CA PRO A 35 0.69 4.57 7.70
C PRO A 35 0.98 5.06 6.27
N ALA A 36 1.37 6.32 6.10
CA ALA A 36 1.66 6.89 4.77
C ALA A 36 2.89 6.24 4.12
N THR A 37 4.00 6.09 4.84
CA THR A 37 5.21 5.45 4.31
C THR A 37 5.00 3.97 4.05
N PHE A 38 4.19 3.31 4.87
CA PHE A 38 3.82 1.92 4.62
C PHE A 38 2.97 1.77 3.35
N GLN A 39 2.02 2.67 3.12
CA GLN A 39 1.24 2.66 1.88
C GLN A 39 2.14 2.77 0.64
N ALA A 40 3.13 3.66 0.70
CA ALA A 40 4.11 3.79 -0.39
C ALA A 40 4.90 2.49 -0.60
N LEU A 41 5.29 1.83 0.48
CA LEU A 41 5.99 0.55 0.40
C LEU A 41 5.10 -0.56 -0.17
N TRP A 42 3.83 -0.58 0.22
CA TRP A 42 2.85 -1.60 -0.22
C TRP A 42 2.61 -1.58 -1.73
N VAL A 43 2.50 -0.39 -2.33
CA VAL A 43 2.17 -0.28 -3.76
C VAL A 43 3.31 -0.63 -4.70
N ILE A 44 4.50 -0.92 -4.17
CA ILE A 44 5.63 -1.39 -4.94
C ILE A 44 5.64 -2.92 -4.90
N ASP A 45 5.16 -3.56 -5.96
CA ASP A 45 5.15 -5.02 -6.05
C ASP A 45 6.56 -5.52 -6.37
N PRO A 46 7.16 -6.38 -5.49
CA PRO A 46 8.50 -6.91 -5.76
C PRO A 46 8.57 -7.84 -6.97
N GLU A 47 7.43 -8.34 -7.45
CA GLU A 47 7.35 -9.26 -8.59
C GLU A 47 7.22 -8.52 -9.94
N GLU A 48 6.99 -7.21 -9.94
CA GLU A 48 6.93 -6.42 -11.17
C GLU A 48 8.24 -5.65 -11.41
N SER A 49 8.40 -5.13 -12.62
CA SER A 49 9.47 -4.16 -12.90
C SER A 49 9.31 -2.94 -12.01
N PRO A 50 10.41 -2.35 -11.49
CA PRO A 50 10.30 -1.21 -10.59
C PRO A 50 9.45 -0.09 -11.19
N PRO A 51 8.41 0.39 -10.45
CA PRO A 51 7.53 1.43 -10.95
C PRO A 51 8.23 2.80 -10.96
N SER A 52 7.85 3.65 -11.92
CA SER A 52 8.29 5.03 -11.93
C SER A 52 7.70 5.80 -10.76
N MET A 53 8.34 6.90 -10.39
CA MET A 53 7.82 7.82 -9.35
C MET A 53 6.40 8.29 -9.69
N LYS A 54 6.14 8.57 -10.97
CA LYS A 54 4.81 8.96 -11.44
C LYS A 54 3.77 7.87 -11.18
N VAL A 55 4.09 6.63 -11.50
CA VAL A 55 3.18 5.49 -11.28
C VAL A 55 2.90 5.28 -9.79
N VAL A 56 3.92 5.39 -8.95
CA VAL A 56 3.74 5.28 -7.49
C VAL A 56 2.83 6.39 -6.98
N ALA A 57 3.03 7.63 -7.43
CA ALA A 57 2.15 8.75 -7.05
C ALA A 57 0.69 8.51 -7.47
N GLU A 58 0.48 7.98 -8.68
CA GLU A 58 -0.87 7.63 -9.16
C GLU A 58 -1.52 6.55 -8.29
N ARG A 59 -0.78 5.50 -7.94
CA ARG A 59 -1.27 4.42 -7.07
C ARG A 59 -1.64 4.91 -5.68
N LEU A 60 -0.91 5.90 -5.17
CA LEU A 60 -1.13 6.48 -3.84
C LEU A 60 -2.14 7.63 -3.85
N HIS A 61 -2.57 8.10 -5.02
CA HIS A 61 -3.41 9.29 -5.16
C HIS A 61 -2.79 10.50 -4.46
N CYS A 62 -1.46 10.66 -4.57
CA CYS A 62 -0.73 11.77 -3.95
C CYS A 62 -0.03 12.63 -4.99
N ASN A 63 0.35 13.85 -4.58
CA ASN A 63 1.14 14.74 -5.43
C ASN A 63 2.65 14.44 -5.34
N ALA A 64 3.43 14.97 -6.28
CA ALA A 64 4.86 14.71 -6.36
C ALA A 64 5.65 15.16 -5.10
N PRO A 65 5.40 16.33 -4.50
CA PRO A 65 6.08 16.73 -3.26
C PRO A 65 5.88 15.76 -2.10
N ASN A 66 4.65 15.27 -1.89
CA ASN A 66 4.34 14.29 -0.85
C ASN A 66 5.05 12.96 -1.12
N LEU A 67 5.06 12.51 -2.37
CA LEU A 67 5.77 11.29 -2.74
C LEU A 67 7.27 11.44 -2.49
N THR A 68 7.88 12.57 -2.85
CA THR A 68 9.31 12.84 -2.62
C THR A 68 9.63 12.76 -1.12
N PHE A 69 8.79 13.36 -0.27
CA PHE A 69 8.97 13.32 1.18
C PHE A 69 8.93 11.86 1.70
N MET A 70 7.91 11.09 1.30
CA MET A 70 7.77 9.68 1.71
C MET A 70 8.93 8.83 1.19
N THR A 71 9.34 9.04 -0.05
CA THR A 71 10.46 8.32 -0.66
C THR A 71 11.75 8.58 0.07
N ASN A 72 12.04 9.83 0.45
CA ASN A 72 13.22 10.17 1.21
C ASN A 72 13.25 9.48 2.57
N GLN A 73 12.11 9.40 3.25
CA GLN A 73 11.99 8.66 4.51
C GLN A 73 12.29 7.17 4.32
N LEU A 74 11.77 6.55 3.27
CA LEU A 74 12.03 5.14 2.96
C LEU A 74 13.50 4.88 2.59
N ILE A 75 14.12 5.81 1.86
CA ILE A 75 15.55 5.74 1.52
C ILE A 75 16.40 5.83 2.78
N ASP A 76 16.10 6.77 3.66
CA ASP A 76 16.84 6.98 4.92
C ASP A 76 16.79 5.73 5.81
N ARG A 77 15.74 4.94 5.70
CA ARG A 77 15.58 3.68 6.43
C ARG A 77 16.16 2.47 5.69
N GLY A 78 16.68 2.67 4.49
CA GLY A 78 17.26 1.60 3.69
C GLY A 78 16.26 0.63 3.08
N LEU A 79 15.01 1.07 2.88
CA LEU A 79 13.92 0.21 2.40
C LEU A 79 13.72 0.31 0.89
N VAL A 80 14.03 1.46 0.29
CA VAL A 80 13.96 1.68 -1.15
C VAL A 80 15.18 2.45 -1.63
N GLU A 81 15.42 2.38 -2.93
CA GLU A 81 16.42 3.18 -3.65
C GLU A 81 15.75 3.82 -4.86
N ARG A 82 16.24 4.99 -5.25
CA ARG A 82 15.91 5.57 -6.56
C ARG A 82 16.90 5.07 -7.57
N ALA A 83 16.41 4.71 -8.74
CA ALA A 83 17.24 4.35 -9.87
C ALA A 83 16.77 5.08 -11.12
N THR A 84 17.63 5.19 -12.12
CA THR A 84 17.23 5.70 -13.43
C THR A 84 16.40 4.64 -14.13
N ASP A 85 15.29 5.06 -14.76
CA ASP A 85 14.47 4.17 -15.57
C ASP A 85 15.27 3.78 -16.83
N PRO A 86 15.52 2.47 -17.08
CA PRO A 86 16.22 2.03 -18.29
C PRO A 86 15.51 2.44 -19.58
N ALA A 87 14.20 2.58 -19.56
CA ALA A 87 13.39 2.96 -20.72
C ALA A 87 13.33 4.47 -20.94
N ASP A 88 13.54 5.28 -19.90
CA ASP A 88 13.52 6.74 -19.96
C ASP A 88 14.47 7.34 -18.92
N ARG A 89 15.63 7.80 -19.38
CA ARG A 89 16.67 8.36 -18.51
C ARG A 89 16.25 9.62 -17.75
N ARG A 90 15.16 10.27 -18.14
CA ARG A 90 14.59 11.44 -17.46
C ARG A 90 13.74 11.03 -16.25
N SER A 91 13.32 9.78 -16.21
CA SER A 91 12.47 9.24 -15.18
C SER A 91 13.27 8.49 -14.12
N ARG A 92 12.76 8.47 -12.90
CA ARG A 92 13.29 7.65 -11.81
C ARG A 92 12.29 6.57 -11.47
N VAL A 93 12.81 5.42 -11.08
CA VAL A 93 12.03 4.29 -10.57
C VAL A 93 12.33 4.09 -9.08
N MET A 94 11.37 3.51 -8.38
CA MET A 94 11.53 3.10 -6.98
C MET A 94 11.82 1.61 -6.91
N VAL A 95 12.94 1.25 -6.31
CA VAL A 95 13.40 -0.13 -6.18
C VAL A 95 13.41 -0.54 -4.72
N LEU A 96 12.72 -1.63 -4.39
CA LEU A 96 12.80 -2.21 -3.05
C LEU A 96 14.19 -2.79 -2.82
N THR A 97 14.80 -2.46 -1.68
CA THR A 97 16.01 -3.15 -1.22
C THR A 97 15.63 -4.54 -0.67
N ALA A 98 16.62 -5.39 -0.40
CA ALA A 98 16.37 -6.67 0.26
C ALA A 98 15.66 -6.46 1.61
N LYS A 99 16.10 -5.47 2.39
CA LYS A 99 15.45 -5.07 3.65
C LYS A 99 14.03 -4.58 3.40
N GLY A 100 13.81 -3.76 2.37
CA GLY A 100 12.48 -3.26 2.00
C GLY A 100 11.51 -4.37 1.65
N ARG A 101 11.95 -5.38 0.91
CA ARG A 101 11.13 -6.56 0.60
C ARG A 101 10.74 -7.32 1.85
N GLN A 102 11.68 -7.52 2.76
CA GLN A 102 11.42 -8.21 4.02
C GLN A 102 10.44 -7.44 4.90
N VAL A 103 10.68 -6.16 5.12
CA VAL A 103 9.81 -5.30 5.95
C VAL A 103 8.40 -5.23 5.36
N ARG A 104 8.30 -5.04 4.04
CA ARG A 104 7.01 -5.04 3.34
C ARG A 104 6.23 -6.33 3.59
N ALA A 105 6.90 -7.47 3.41
CA ALA A 105 6.27 -8.77 3.62
C ALA A 105 5.79 -8.97 5.07
N GLU A 106 6.60 -8.58 6.04
CA GLU A 106 6.25 -8.70 7.46
C GLU A 106 5.04 -7.82 7.84
N VAL A 107 5.01 -6.58 7.35
CA VAL A 107 3.91 -5.66 7.67
C VAL A 107 2.63 -6.08 6.94
N ILE A 108 2.72 -6.51 5.69
CA ILE A 108 1.56 -7.05 4.97
C ILE A 108 1.02 -8.29 5.69
N GLN A 109 1.88 -9.20 6.12
CA GLN A 109 1.46 -10.38 6.86
C GLN A 109 0.71 -10.00 8.16
N ALA A 110 1.21 -9.02 8.88
CA ALA A 110 0.53 -8.49 10.08
C ALA A 110 -0.86 -7.92 9.72
N ALA A 111 -0.98 -7.22 8.59
CA ALA A 111 -2.26 -6.70 8.10
C ALA A 111 -3.25 -7.83 7.79
N LEU A 112 -2.79 -8.89 7.13
CA LEU A 112 -3.63 -10.03 6.77
C LEU A 112 -4.11 -10.79 8.00
N GLU A 113 -3.23 -11.03 8.97
CA GLU A 113 -3.57 -11.73 10.21
C GLU A 113 -4.58 -10.98 11.06
N GLY A 114 -4.50 -9.65 11.09
CA GLY A 114 -5.39 -8.79 11.86
C GLY A 114 -6.62 -8.30 11.11
N SER A 115 -6.74 -8.57 9.82
CA SER A 115 -7.82 -8.03 8.99
C SER A 115 -9.19 -8.55 9.42
N PRO A 116 -10.21 -7.66 9.55
CA PRO A 116 -11.59 -8.09 9.74
C PRO A 116 -12.09 -9.01 8.61
N LEU A 117 -11.50 -8.94 7.42
CA LEU A 117 -11.88 -9.78 6.28
C LEU A 117 -11.44 -11.24 6.44
N ALA A 118 -10.59 -11.55 7.40
CA ALA A 118 -10.11 -12.91 7.64
C ALA A 118 -11.22 -13.88 8.06
N VAL A 119 -12.39 -13.38 8.47
CA VAL A 119 -13.56 -14.21 8.80
C VAL A 119 -14.28 -14.76 7.58
N LEU A 120 -14.01 -14.20 6.40
CA LEU A 120 -14.66 -14.63 5.16
C LEU A 120 -14.02 -15.90 4.61
N THR A 121 -14.84 -16.74 3.97
CA THR A 121 -14.34 -17.90 3.23
C THR A 121 -13.62 -17.47 1.96
N ASP A 122 -12.84 -18.38 1.36
CA ASP A 122 -12.15 -18.11 0.10
C ASP A 122 -13.13 -17.73 -1.02
N ASP A 123 -14.28 -18.39 -1.08
CA ASP A 123 -15.33 -18.09 -2.07
C ASP A 123 -15.89 -16.68 -1.84
N GLU A 124 -16.17 -16.33 -0.61
CA GLU A 124 -16.65 -14.98 -0.24
C GLU A 124 -15.61 -13.91 -0.57
N LEU A 125 -14.32 -14.17 -0.30
CA LEU A 125 -13.24 -13.25 -0.66
C LEU A 125 -13.16 -13.07 -2.18
N ARG A 126 -13.28 -14.13 -2.97
CA ARG A 126 -13.30 -14.03 -4.44
C ARG A 126 -14.47 -13.17 -4.94
N GLN A 127 -15.67 -13.36 -4.35
CA GLN A 127 -16.83 -12.52 -4.67
C GLN A 127 -16.59 -11.05 -4.33
N LEU A 128 -16.03 -10.78 -3.16
CA LEU A 128 -15.69 -9.42 -2.72
C LEU A 128 -14.68 -8.77 -3.67
N ILE A 129 -13.61 -9.48 -4.01
CA ILE A 129 -12.59 -9.00 -4.96
C ILE A 129 -13.24 -8.64 -6.30
N THR A 130 -14.12 -9.49 -6.82
CA THR A 130 -14.82 -9.24 -8.08
C THR A 130 -15.65 -7.97 -8.02
N LEU A 131 -16.41 -7.77 -6.93
CA LEU A 131 -17.25 -6.58 -6.76
C LEU A 131 -16.40 -5.31 -6.60
N LEU A 132 -15.35 -5.36 -5.79
CA LEU A 132 -14.46 -4.21 -5.59
C LEU A 132 -13.73 -3.84 -6.89
N SER A 133 -13.26 -4.84 -7.65
CA SER A 133 -12.54 -4.60 -8.90
C SER A 133 -13.41 -3.92 -9.96
N ARG A 134 -14.73 -4.15 -9.94
CA ARG A 134 -15.66 -3.43 -10.82
C ARG A 134 -15.78 -1.94 -10.47
N SER A 135 -15.40 -1.58 -9.26
CA SER A 135 -15.52 -0.21 -8.75
C SER A 135 -14.22 0.60 -8.94
N LEU A 136 -13.15 -0.07 -9.30
CA LEU A 136 -11.81 0.50 -9.45
C LEU A 136 -11.38 0.51 -10.92
#